data_04544a774a228a378fa0d4d1075ac0b8
#
_entry.id   04544a774a228a378fa0d4d1075ac0b8
#
_cell.length_a   1.000
_cell.length_b   1.000
_cell.length_c   1.000
_cell.angle_alpha   90.00
_cell.angle_beta   90.00
_cell.angle_gamma   90.00
#
_symmetry.space_group_name_H-M   'P 1'
#
loop_
_entity.id
_entity.type
_entity.pdbx_description
1 polymer ?
#
loop_
_entity_poly.entity_id
_entity_poly.type
_entity_poly.pdbx_seq_one_letter_code
_entity_poly.pdbx_strand_id
1 'polypeptide(L)'
;IEKHIDNENLLDKWPVGSDVGRKIYEHNAVRDYVDYLKSHIDGDLKGLKVVLDCANGAAYKVAPMAYRELGAEVIEIHCQPDGNNINDKCGSTHPESLQAKVVEVGAHMGMAYDGDADRLIAVDEKGNIVDGDKIMLISAIDMKAKGQLKKDTLVVTVMSNIGLRIAAEENGINLSTTQVGDRYVLEEMIKSDYSLGGEQSGHLVFLDYNTTGDGTMSSLVLASIVKAKGEALSSVASIMDQYPQVLVNVRVQNEYKNSYMEIKEIADRIEDIEKEMDGKGRVLIRPSGTEPLVRVMLEGKNEDHIYGLAKGLADLIDEKIGLK
;
A
#
# COMPACT_ATOMS: atom_id res chain seq x y z
N ILE A 1 -14.66 22.18 -4.66
CA ILE A 1 -14.67 21.64 -6.05
C ILE A 1 -15.96 20.85 -6.26
N GLU A 2 -16.25 19.79 -5.46
CA GLU A 2 -17.44 18.93 -5.59
C GLU A 2 -18.74 19.73 -5.68
N LYS A 3 -18.96 20.70 -4.77
CA LYS A 3 -20.12 21.61 -4.81
C LYS A 3 -20.22 22.42 -6.11
N HIS A 4 -19.11 22.61 -6.82
CA HIS A 4 -19.12 23.29 -8.12
C HIS A 4 -19.42 22.32 -9.27
N ILE A 5 -19.00 21.05 -9.15
CA ILE A 5 -19.31 20.01 -10.15
C ILE A 5 -20.80 19.70 -10.14
N ASP A 6 -21.42 19.64 -8.95
CA ASP A 6 -22.85 19.34 -8.77
C ASP A 6 -23.76 20.55 -9.09
N ASN A 7 -23.19 21.72 -9.38
CA ASN A 7 -23.95 22.93 -9.64
C ASN A 7 -24.20 23.12 -11.15
N GLU A 8 -25.36 22.76 -11.62
CA GLU A 8 -25.77 22.89 -13.03
C GLU A 8 -25.70 24.33 -13.58
N ASN A 9 -25.65 25.36 -12.71
CA ASN A 9 -25.58 26.77 -13.10
C ASN A 9 -24.16 27.30 -13.34
N LEU A 10 -23.13 26.45 -13.33
CA LEU A 10 -21.74 26.84 -13.64
C LEU A 10 -21.58 27.38 -15.06
N LEU A 11 -22.42 26.95 -15.99
CA LEU A 11 -22.39 27.37 -17.39
C LEU A 11 -22.64 28.87 -17.60
N ASP A 12 -23.36 29.52 -16.67
CA ASP A 12 -23.69 30.96 -16.75
C ASP A 12 -22.55 31.89 -16.33
N LYS A 13 -21.43 31.33 -15.83
CA LYS A 13 -20.28 32.08 -15.30
C LYS A 13 -18.97 31.77 -15.99
N TRP A 14 -19.00 31.45 -17.25
CA TRP A 14 -17.77 31.19 -17.98
C TRP A 14 -16.91 32.45 -18.08
N PRO A 15 -15.62 32.39 -17.71
CA PRO A 15 -14.73 33.53 -17.88
C PRO A 15 -14.57 33.85 -19.37
N VAL A 16 -14.54 35.11 -19.70
CA VAL A 16 -14.36 35.58 -21.08
C VAL A 16 -13.21 36.61 -21.16
N GLY A 17 -12.56 36.69 -22.30
CA GLY A 17 -11.51 37.69 -22.55
C GLY A 17 -10.33 37.53 -21.59
N SER A 18 -10.01 38.59 -20.84
CA SER A 18 -8.88 38.61 -19.89
C SER A 18 -9.04 37.72 -18.69
N ASP A 19 -10.27 37.30 -18.40
CA ASP A 19 -10.59 36.47 -17.21
C ASP A 19 -10.39 34.97 -17.48
N VAL A 20 -10.15 34.59 -18.74
CA VAL A 20 -9.78 33.22 -19.10
C VAL A 20 -8.40 32.89 -18.51
N GLY A 21 -8.33 31.81 -17.74
CA GLY A 21 -7.08 31.33 -17.15
C GLY A 21 -5.99 31.10 -18.19
N ARG A 22 -4.75 31.23 -17.79
CA ARG A 22 -3.57 31.01 -18.66
C ARG A 22 -2.80 29.78 -18.22
N LYS A 23 -2.23 29.07 -19.19
CA LYS A 23 -1.28 28.00 -18.94
C LYS A 23 0.06 28.60 -18.51
N ILE A 24 0.52 28.22 -17.34
CA ILE A 24 1.85 28.57 -16.83
C ILE A 24 2.73 27.32 -16.90
N TYR A 25 3.94 27.47 -17.42
CA TYR A 25 4.94 26.41 -17.44
C TYR A 25 5.91 26.62 -16.28
N GLU A 26 5.87 25.71 -15.30
CA GLU A 26 6.86 25.67 -14.22
C GLU A 26 8.00 24.73 -14.61
N HIS A 27 9.13 25.30 -14.99
CA HIS A 27 10.28 24.52 -15.48
C HIS A 27 11.12 23.90 -14.35
N ASN A 28 10.98 24.39 -13.13
CA ASN A 28 11.75 23.94 -11.98
C ASN A 28 11.04 22.88 -11.14
N ALA A 29 9.77 22.59 -11.41
CA ALA A 29 8.93 21.71 -10.57
C ALA A 29 9.59 20.35 -10.25
N VAL A 30 10.26 19.72 -11.22
CA VAL A 30 10.99 18.47 -11.00
C VAL A 30 12.16 18.68 -10.02
N ARG A 31 12.91 19.77 -10.19
CA ARG A 31 14.05 20.11 -9.33
C ARG A 31 13.61 20.40 -7.92
N ASP A 32 12.59 21.23 -7.77
CA ASP A 32 12.04 21.62 -6.47
C ASP A 32 11.53 20.41 -5.70
N TYR A 33 10.87 19.49 -6.39
CA TYR A 33 10.38 18.26 -5.77
C TYR A 33 11.51 17.30 -5.38
N VAL A 34 12.55 17.15 -6.21
CA VAL A 34 13.74 16.36 -5.85
C VAL A 34 14.45 16.95 -4.63
N ASP A 35 14.59 18.28 -4.56
CA ASP A 35 15.21 18.92 -3.40
C ASP A 35 14.34 18.78 -2.15
N TYR A 36 13.00 18.85 -2.28
CA TYR A 36 12.06 18.57 -1.22
C TYR A 36 12.22 17.15 -0.68
N LEU A 37 12.19 16.14 -1.55
CA LEU A 37 12.37 14.73 -1.16
C LEU A 37 13.68 14.53 -0.39
N LYS A 38 14.79 15.05 -0.91
CA LYS A 38 16.10 14.91 -0.30
C LYS A 38 16.20 15.59 1.07
N SER A 39 15.45 16.68 1.28
CA SER A 39 15.47 17.42 2.55
C SER A 39 14.89 16.62 3.71
N HIS A 40 14.14 15.55 3.42
CA HIS A 40 13.52 14.65 4.43
C HIS A 40 14.31 13.35 4.64
N ILE A 41 15.45 13.20 3.96
CA ILE A 41 16.27 11.99 4.06
C ILE A 41 17.53 12.27 4.87
N ASP A 42 17.69 11.54 5.96
CA ASP A 42 18.89 11.62 6.80
C ASP A 42 20.07 10.92 6.12
N GLY A 43 21.17 11.64 5.92
CA GLY A 43 22.40 11.06 5.37
C GLY A 43 22.41 10.92 3.84
N ASP A 44 23.08 9.88 3.34
CA ASP A 44 23.22 9.58 1.92
C ASP A 44 22.98 8.10 1.61
N LEU A 45 22.83 7.77 0.32
CA LEU A 45 22.63 6.40 -0.16
C LEU A 45 23.89 5.82 -0.85
N LYS A 46 25.08 6.39 -0.60
CA LYS A 46 26.33 5.92 -1.21
C LYS A 46 26.59 4.44 -0.88
N GLY A 47 26.97 3.70 -1.91
CA GLY A 47 27.22 2.26 -1.81
C GLY A 47 25.97 1.40 -1.95
N LEU A 48 24.76 1.97 -2.02
CA LEU A 48 23.58 1.25 -2.42
C LEU A 48 23.50 1.18 -3.95
N LYS A 49 23.23 -0.02 -4.48
CA LYS A 49 22.83 -0.27 -5.86
C LYS A 49 21.33 -0.57 -5.86
N VAL A 50 20.54 0.22 -6.58
CA VAL A 50 19.09 0.15 -6.57
C VAL A 50 18.55 0.03 -8.00
N VAL A 51 17.59 -0.85 -8.22
CA VAL A 51 16.82 -0.90 -9.48
C VAL A 51 15.51 -0.15 -9.27
N LEU A 52 15.21 0.78 -10.16
CA LEU A 52 13.96 1.55 -10.14
C LEU A 52 13.10 1.17 -11.34
N ASP A 53 11.90 0.68 -11.06
CA ASP A 53 10.83 0.48 -12.04
C ASP A 53 9.82 1.62 -11.91
N CYS A 54 9.85 2.54 -12.86
CA CYS A 54 9.00 3.73 -12.84
C CYS A 54 7.66 3.54 -13.57
N ALA A 55 7.29 2.31 -13.92
CA ALA A 55 6.03 1.97 -14.60
C ALA A 55 5.74 2.81 -15.88
N ASN A 56 6.77 3.40 -16.49
CA ASN A 56 6.64 4.44 -17.51
C ASN A 56 5.68 5.57 -17.09
N GLY A 57 5.62 5.87 -15.81
CA GLY A 57 4.71 6.81 -15.16
C GLY A 57 5.41 8.05 -14.61
N ALA A 58 4.78 8.70 -13.63
CA ALA A 58 5.19 10.00 -13.09
C ALA A 58 6.58 9.98 -12.42
N ALA A 59 7.00 8.86 -11.85
CA ALA A 59 8.29 8.73 -11.16
C ALA A 59 9.52 8.79 -12.07
N TYR A 60 9.38 8.63 -13.39
CA TYR A 60 10.47 8.36 -14.34
C TYR A 60 11.64 9.36 -14.33
N LYS A 61 11.41 10.61 -13.95
CA LYS A 61 12.46 11.62 -13.80
C LYS A 61 12.88 11.79 -12.36
N VAL A 62 11.89 11.92 -11.47
CA VAL A 62 12.10 12.33 -10.08
C VAL A 62 12.84 11.25 -9.30
N ALA A 63 12.39 10.02 -9.35
CA ALA A 63 12.99 8.95 -8.56
C ALA A 63 14.45 8.69 -8.93
N PRO A 64 14.84 8.47 -10.22
CA PRO A 64 16.24 8.28 -10.57
C PRO A 64 17.14 9.47 -10.20
N MET A 65 16.62 10.70 -10.36
CA MET A 65 17.36 11.91 -10.03
C MET A 65 17.63 12.02 -8.53
N ALA A 66 16.61 11.80 -7.69
CA ALA A 66 16.74 11.84 -6.24
C ALA A 66 17.73 10.79 -5.71
N TYR A 67 17.62 9.53 -6.17
CA TYR A 67 18.54 8.47 -5.77
C TYR A 67 19.98 8.75 -6.17
N ARG A 68 20.24 9.21 -7.41
CA ARG A 68 21.61 9.56 -7.87
C ARG A 68 22.20 10.69 -7.06
N GLU A 69 21.41 11.72 -6.76
CA GLU A 69 21.90 12.87 -6.00
C GLU A 69 22.16 12.55 -4.53
N LEU A 70 21.50 11.53 -3.99
CA LEU A 70 21.81 10.95 -2.68
C LEU A 70 23.00 9.98 -2.76
N GLY A 71 23.55 9.72 -3.95
CA GLY A 71 24.78 8.94 -4.13
C GLY A 71 24.58 7.44 -4.41
N ALA A 72 23.36 6.99 -4.67
CA ALA A 72 23.11 5.60 -5.06
C ALA A 72 23.56 5.30 -6.50
N GLU A 73 23.98 4.04 -6.75
CA GLU A 73 24.08 3.48 -8.09
C GLU A 73 22.67 3.07 -8.54
N VAL A 74 22.19 3.69 -9.63
CA VAL A 74 20.79 3.52 -10.09
C VAL A 74 20.75 2.80 -11.43
N ILE A 75 19.99 1.74 -11.48
CA ILE A 75 19.61 1.03 -12.70
C ILE A 75 18.12 1.28 -12.94
N GLU A 76 17.78 1.81 -14.11
CA GLU A 76 16.40 2.14 -14.48
C GLU A 76 15.79 1.08 -15.38
N ILE A 77 14.55 0.71 -15.12
CA ILE A 77 13.69 -0.05 -16.02
C ILE A 77 12.33 0.66 -16.13
N HIS A 78 11.67 0.53 -17.26
CA HIS A 78 10.37 1.16 -17.54
C HIS A 78 10.35 2.67 -17.20
N CYS A 79 11.38 3.38 -17.65
CA CYS A 79 11.56 4.83 -17.44
C CYS A 79 11.46 5.63 -18.74
N GLN A 80 10.76 5.13 -19.76
CA GLN A 80 10.63 5.77 -21.08
C GLN A 80 9.14 5.90 -21.46
N PRO A 81 8.38 6.82 -20.80
CA PRO A 81 6.98 7.03 -21.11
C PRO A 81 6.77 7.54 -22.54
N ASP A 82 5.87 6.88 -23.28
CA ASP A 82 5.46 7.28 -24.63
C ASP A 82 3.98 7.74 -24.69
N GLY A 83 3.28 7.75 -23.55
CA GLY A 83 1.88 8.11 -23.42
C GLY A 83 0.90 6.94 -23.55
N ASN A 84 1.37 5.73 -23.94
CA ASN A 84 0.53 4.55 -24.09
C ASN A 84 1.02 3.36 -23.24
N ASN A 85 2.27 3.38 -22.80
CA ASN A 85 2.96 2.27 -22.13
C ASN A 85 2.94 2.35 -20.60
N ILE A 86 2.19 3.27 -20.00
CA ILE A 86 2.06 3.40 -18.56
C ILE A 86 1.45 2.12 -17.95
N ASN A 87 2.09 1.56 -16.90
CA ASN A 87 1.69 0.32 -16.23
C ASN A 87 1.61 -0.92 -17.15
N ASP A 88 2.15 -0.87 -18.39
CA ASP A 88 2.09 -2.02 -19.28
C ASP A 88 3.06 -3.12 -18.85
N LYS A 89 2.56 -4.09 -18.06
CA LYS A 89 3.30 -5.21 -17.49
C LYS A 89 4.56 -4.79 -16.72
N CYS A 90 4.44 -3.72 -15.95
CA CYS A 90 5.54 -3.15 -15.17
C CYS A 90 5.02 -2.43 -13.92
N GLY A 91 5.93 -1.95 -13.09
CA GLY A 91 5.62 -1.21 -11.88
C GLY A 91 5.07 -2.08 -10.73
N SER A 92 4.45 -1.44 -9.76
CA SER A 92 4.04 -2.08 -8.50
C SER A 92 3.00 -3.18 -8.65
N THR A 93 2.21 -3.18 -9.72
CA THR A 93 1.21 -4.22 -10.03
C THR A 93 1.76 -5.41 -10.81
N HIS A 94 2.95 -5.27 -11.41
CA HIS A 94 3.65 -6.30 -12.18
C HIS A 94 5.16 -6.26 -11.88
N PRO A 95 5.57 -6.66 -10.66
CA PRO A 95 6.96 -6.52 -10.19
C PRO A 95 7.92 -7.59 -10.72
N GLU A 96 7.46 -8.54 -11.54
CA GLU A 96 8.25 -9.71 -11.98
C GLU A 96 9.53 -9.31 -12.72
N SER A 97 9.46 -8.28 -13.56
CA SER A 97 10.64 -7.74 -14.26
C SER A 97 11.63 -7.09 -13.32
N LEU A 98 11.15 -6.39 -12.29
CA LEU A 98 11.97 -5.82 -11.24
C LEU A 98 12.65 -6.90 -10.40
N GLN A 99 11.92 -7.95 -9.98
CA GLN A 99 12.46 -9.08 -9.22
C GLN A 99 13.61 -9.75 -9.98
N ALA A 100 13.38 -10.05 -11.27
CA ALA A 100 14.40 -10.64 -12.13
C ALA A 100 15.62 -9.72 -12.26
N LYS A 101 15.41 -8.42 -12.46
CA LYS A 101 16.49 -7.45 -12.68
C LYS A 101 17.32 -7.23 -11.43
N VAL A 102 16.72 -7.16 -10.24
CA VAL A 102 17.44 -7.03 -8.96
C VAL A 102 18.44 -8.17 -8.78
N VAL A 103 18.01 -9.41 -9.01
CA VAL A 103 18.86 -10.60 -8.89
C VAL A 103 19.94 -10.63 -9.98
N GLU A 104 19.56 -10.33 -11.25
CA GLU A 104 20.50 -10.31 -12.39
C GLU A 104 21.70 -9.40 -12.17
N VAL A 105 21.43 -8.19 -11.65
CA VAL A 105 22.50 -7.17 -11.50
C VAL A 105 23.16 -7.17 -10.12
N GLY A 106 22.69 -8.01 -9.21
CA GLY A 106 23.16 -8.04 -7.81
C GLY A 106 22.88 -6.71 -7.11
N ALA A 107 21.68 -6.15 -7.28
CA ALA A 107 21.28 -4.94 -6.58
C ALA A 107 20.96 -5.23 -5.12
N HIS A 108 21.08 -4.21 -4.26
CA HIS A 108 20.72 -4.34 -2.84
C HIS A 108 19.20 -4.34 -2.65
N MET A 109 18.47 -3.69 -3.58
CA MET A 109 17.01 -3.61 -3.55
C MET A 109 16.45 -3.11 -4.89
N GLY A 110 15.16 -3.34 -5.10
CA GLY A 110 14.38 -2.76 -6.19
C GLY A 110 13.18 -1.97 -5.66
N MET A 111 12.78 -0.94 -6.38
CA MET A 111 11.63 -0.09 -6.07
C MET A 111 10.71 -0.02 -7.29
N ALA A 112 9.48 -0.49 -7.16
CA ALA A 112 8.45 -0.42 -8.20
C ALA A 112 7.38 0.59 -7.80
N TYR A 113 7.17 1.56 -8.67
CA TYR A 113 6.09 2.55 -8.55
C TYR A 113 4.90 2.14 -9.41
N ASP A 114 3.76 2.75 -9.21
CA ASP A 114 2.67 2.70 -10.17
C ASP A 114 2.65 3.95 -11.08
N GLY A 115 1.65 4.06 -11.92
CA GLY A 115 1.64 5.06 -13.00
C GLY A 115 1.65 6.51 -12.52
N ASP A 116 0.98 6.85 -11.43
CA ASP A 116 0.94 8.18 -10.81
C ASP A 116 1.92 8.32 -9.62
N ALA A 117 2.66 7.23 -9.33
CA ALA A 117 3.74 7.18 -8.34
C ALA A 117 3.29 7.43 -6.89
N ASP A 118 2.03 7.16 -6.57
CA ASP A 118 1.50 7.26 -5.21
C ASP A 118 1.72 5.98 -4.40
N ARG A 119 2.13 4.88 -5.05
CA ARG A 119 2.40 3.55 -4.45
C ARG A 119 3.84 3.11 -4.64
N LEU A 120 4.27 2.28 -3.68
CA LEU A 120 5.57 1.62 -3.67
C LEU A 120 5.42 0.14 -3.33
N ILE A 121 5.97 -0.73 -4.16
CA ILE A 121 6.32 -2.10 -3.81
C ILE A 121 7.84 -2.23 -3.92
N ALA A 122 8.49 -2.76 -2.89
CA ALA A 122 9.93 -3.00 -2.92
C ALA A 122 10.25 -4.47 -3.18
N VAL A 123 11.47 -4.71 -3.61
CA VAL A 123 12.04 -6.05 -3.85
C VAL A 123 13.38 -6.13 -3.13
N ASP A 124 13.59 -7.21 -2.36
CA ASP A 124 14.85 -7.44 -1.66
C ASP A 124 15.95 -7.97 -2.61
N GLU A 125 17.17 -8.08 -2.12
CA GLU A 125 18.34 -8.55 -2.89
C GLU A 125 18.23 -10.00 -3.37
N LYS A 126 17.24 -10.76 -2.87
CA LYS A 126 16.95 -12.14 -3.28
C LYS A 126 15.82 -12.24 -4.30
N GLY A 127 15.18 -11.10 -4.63
CA GLY A 127 14.05 -11.06 -5.53
C GLY A 127 12.69 -11.26 -4.86
N ASN A 128 12.61 -11.24 -3.53
CA ASN A 128 11.34 -11.36 -2.82
C ASN A 128 10.64 -10.01 -2.71
N ILE A 129 9.32 -10.03 -2.78
CA ILE A 129 8.48 -8.83 -2.61
C ILE A 129 8.47 -8.37 -1.15
N VAL A 130 8.65 -7.07 -0.96
CA VAL A 130 8.43 -6.34 0.28
C VAL A 130 7.28 -5.39 0.03
N ASP A 131 6.09 -5.79 0.47
CA ASP A 131 4.84 -5.08 0.22
C ASP A 131 4.63 -3.87 1.17
N GLY A 132 3.52 -3.15 0.98
CA GLY A 132 3.19 -1.98 1.78
C GLY A 132 3.11 -2.26 3.28
N ASP A 133 2.62 -3.43 3.68
CA ASP A 133 2.53 -3.79 5.10
C ASP A 133 3.92 -3.90 5.75
N LYS A 134 4.87 -4.55 5.07
CA LYS A 134 6.26 -4.64 5.53
C LYS A 134 6.94 -3.27 5.54
N ILE A 135 6.74 -2.47 4.49
CA ILE A 135 7.33 -1.12 4.39
C ILE A 135 6.78 -0.22 5.52
N MET A 136 5.48 -0.27 5.79
CA MET A 136 4.85 0.47 6.88
C MET A 136 5.44 0.08 8.24
N LEU A 137 5.56 -1.23 8.51
CA LEU A 137 6.10 -1.70 9.78
C LEU A 137 7.57 -1.31 9.98
N ILE A 138 8.39 -1.47 8.94
CA ILE A 138 9.81 -1.03 8.97
C ILE A 138 9.90 0.46 9.30
N SER A 139 9.10 1.26 8.61
CA SER A 139 9.06 2.72 8.81
C SER A 139 8.53 3.09 10.20
N ALA A 140 7.48 2.42 10.68
CA ALA A 140 6.91 2.66 12.00
C ALA A 140 7.92 2.37 13.12
N ILE A 141 8.68 1.27 13.03
CA ILE A 141 9.72 0.92 14.01
C ILE A 141 10.83 1.98 14.02
N ASP A 142 11.30 2.41 12.86
CA ASP A 142 12.33 3.46 12.75
C ASP A 142 11.83 4.80 13.29
N MET A 143 10.63 5.22 12.89
CA MET A 143 10.01 6.45 13.39
C MET A 143 9.78 6.42 14.90
N LYS A 144 9.35 5.28 15.45
CA LYS A 144 9.19 5.10 16.90
C LYS A 144 10.54 5.24 17.62
N ALA A 145 11.59 4.60 17.13
CA ALA A 145 12.92 4.71 17.71
C ALA A 145 13.46 6.16 17.70
N LYS A 146 13.07 6.95 16.70
CA LYS A 146 13.38 8.39 16.59
C LYS A 146 12.42 9.31 17.35
N GLY A 147 11.37 8.78 17.98
CA GLY A 147 10.33 9.56 18.64
C GLY A 147 9.43 10.36 17.69
N GLN A 148 9.33 9.92 16.43
CA GLN A 148 8.56 10.56 15.35
C GLN A 148 7.22 9.87 15.10
N LEU A 149 7.00 8.65 15.60
CA LEU A 149 5.72 7.95 15.47
C LEU A 149 4.75 8.45 16.55
N LYS A 150 3.88 9.37 16.17
CA LYS A 150 2.92 9.97 17.11
C LYS A 150 2.04 8.89 17.74
N LYS A 151 1.96 8.91 19.09
CA LYS A 151 1.18 7.97 19.91
C LYS A 151 1.55 6.49 19.69
N ASP A 152 2.77 6.23 19.20
CA ASP A 152 3.22 4.89 18.82
C ASP A 152 2.20 4.15 17.94
N THR A 153 1.51 4.86 17.03
CA THR A 153 0.38 4.33 16.28
C THR A 153 0.61 4.40 14.78
N LEU A 154 0.36 3.27 14.11
CA LEU A 154 0.30 3.11 12.67
C LEU A 154 -1.16 2.96 12.21
N VAL A 155 -1.59 3.73 11.22
CA VAL A 155 -2.93 3.61 10.62
C VAL A 155 -2.88 2.64 9.46
N VAL A 156 -3.75 1.62 9.50
CA VAL A 156 -3.82 0.55 8.49
C VAL A 156 -5.26 0.31 8.06
N THR A 157 -5.46 -0.45 6.99
CA THR A 157 -6.80 -0.86 6.59
C THR A 157 -7.15 -2.27 7.11
N VAL A 158 -8.42 -2.63 7.01
CA VAL A 158 -8.88 -4.00 7.28
C VAL A 158 -8.22 -5.05 6.37
N MET A 159 -7.54 -4.63 5.29
CA MET A 159 -6.85 -5.54 4.36
C MET A 159 -5.42 -5.86 4.76
N SER A 160 -4.81 -5.09 5.65
CA SER A 160 -3.44 -5.38 6.12
C SER A 160 -3.35 -6.79 6.69
N ASN A 161 -2.29 -7.49 6.33
CA ASN A 161 -2.07 -8.88 6.69
C ASN A 161 -2.04 -9.08 8.21
N ILE A 162 -2.54 -10.23 8.70
CA ILE A 162 -2.49 -10.53 10.13
C ILE A 162 -1.06 -10.54 10.68
N GLY A 163 -0.07 -10.87 9.84
CA GLY A 163 1.35 -10.80 10.21
C GLY A 163 1.79 -9.41 10.61
N LEU A 164 1.25 -8.35 9.97
CA LEU A 164 1.50 -6.97 10.38
C LEU A 164 0.96 -6.70 11.80
N ARG A 165 -0.24 -7.21 12.13
CA ARG A 165 -0.85 -7.01 13.45
C ARG A 165 -0.01 -7.66 14.55
N ILE A 166 0.41 -8.90 14.32
CA ILE A 166 1.26 -9.66 15.25
C ILE A 166 2.60 -8.94 15.44
N ALA A 167 3.28 -8.59 14.35
CA ALA A 167 4.57 -7.95 14.43
C ALA A 167 4.51 -6.52 14.99
N ALA A 168 3.42 -5.77 14.76
CA ALA A 168 3.21 -4.46 15.38
C ALA A 168 3.08 -4.58 16.91
N GLU A 169 2.29 -5.55 17.40
CA GLU A 169 2.14 -5.82 18.84
C GLU A 169 3.49 -6.19 19.48
N GLU A 170 4.25 -7.09 18.86
CA GLU A 170 5.60 -7.51 19.32
C GLU A 170 6.58 -6.33 19.42
N ASN A 171 6.41 -5.30 18.58
CA ASN A 171 7.24 -4.08 18.57
C ASN A 171 6.60 -2.92 19.38
N GLY A 172 5.49 -3.17 20.07
CA GLY A 172 4.79 -2.17 20.88
C GLY A 172 4.22 -1.02 20.04
N ILE A 173 3.80 -1.29 18.81
CA ILE A 173 3.15 -0.34 17.90
C ILE A 173 1.65 -0.60 17.95
N ASN A 174 0.88 0.45 18.23
CA ASN A 174 -0.57 0.39 18.18
C ASN A 174 -1.05 0.47 16.73
N LEU A 175 -2.15 -0.22 16.43
CA LEU A 175 -2.80 -0.12 15.12
C LEU A 175 -4.15 0.59 15.22
N SER A 176 -4.34 1.63 14.41
CA SER A 176 -5.66 2.19 14.11
C SER A 176 -6.14 1.63 12.77
N THR A 177 -7.26 0.90 12.78
CA THR A 177 -7.73 0.17 11.59
C THR A 177 -8.93 0.87 10.97
N THR A 178 -8.83 1.17 9.67
CA THR A 178 -9.87 1.81 8.88
C THR A 178 -10.49 0.85 7.85
N GLN A 179 -11.52 1.30 7.16
CA GLN A 179 -11.99 0.68 5.93
C GLN A 179 -10.96 0.83 4.82
N VAL A 180 -11.11 0.05 3.73
CA VAL A 180 -10.25 0.12 2.55
C VAL A 180 -10.46 1.44 1.82
N GLY A 181 -9.37 2.10 1.51
CA GLY A 181 -9.31 3.37 0.77
C GLY A 181 -8.40 4.37 1.46
N ASP A 182 -7.49 4.94 0.71
CA ASP A 182 -6.53 5.96 1.11
C ASP A 182 -7.17 7.14 1.84
N ARG A 183 -8.34 7.55 1.37
CA ARG A 183 -9.15 8.60 2.00
C ARG A 183 -9.45 8.29 3.47
N TYR A 184 -9.87 7.07 3.80
CA TYR A 184 -10.20 6.70 5.18
C TYR A 184 -8.97 6.66 6.07
N VAL A 185 -7.83 6.22 5.51
CA VAL A 185 -6.53 6.25 6.20
C VAL A 185 -6.16 7.69 6.53
N LEU A 186 -6.20 8.58 5.54
CA LEU A 186 -5.86 9.99 5.72
C LEU A 186 -6.81 10.72 6.69
N GLU A 187 -8.12 10.50 6.58
CA GLU A 187 -9.13 11.08 7.47
C GLU A 187 -8.86 10.66 8.94
N GLU A 188 -8.54 9.38 9.18
CA GLU A 188 -8.20 8.90 10.53
C GLU A 188 -6.88 9.48 11.03
N MET A 189 -5.86 9.58 10.17
CA MET A 189 -4.57 10.19 10.53
C MET A 189 -4.74 11.64 10.96
N ILE A 190 -5.50 12.44 10.20
CA ILE A 190 -5.75 13.85 10.52
C ILE A 190 -6.57 13.99 11.81
N LYS A 191 -7.66 13.24 11.92
CA LYS A 191 -8.59 13.28 13.07
C LYS A 191 -7.89 12.93 14.37
N SER A 192 -7.01 11.94 14.33
CA SER A 192 -6.37 11.38 15.53
C SER A 192 -4.93 11.86 15.73
N ASP A 193 -4.42 12.76 14.87
CA ASP A 193 -3.04 13.27 14.88
C ASP A 193 -2.01 12.14 14.89
N TYR A 194 -2.08 11.27 13.86
CA TYR A 194 -1.12 10.21 13.60
C TYR A 194 -0.18 10.61 12.46
N SER A 195 1.07 10.12 12.48
CA SER A 195 2.12 10.53 11.53
C SER A 195 2.34 9.56 10.38
N LEU A 196 1.94 8.29 10.51
CA LEU A 196 2.14 7.26 9.48
C LEU A 196 0.90 6.42 9.30
N GLY A 197 0.55 6.15 8.06
CA GLY A 197 -0.51 5.23 7.70
C GLY A 197 -0.42 4.79 6.24
N GLY A 198 -1.21 3.80 5.86
CA GLY A 198 -1.24 3.33 4.47
C GLY A 198 -1.96 2.01 4.28
N GLU A 199 -1.66 1.39 3.14
CA GLU A 199 -2.29 0.16 2.66
C GLU A 199 -1.24 -0.86 2.21
N GLN A 200 -1.59 -2.15 2.26
CA GLN A 200 -0.76 -3.24 1.75
C GLN A 200 -0.37 -3.04 0.27
N SER A 201 -1.23 -2.36 -0.51
CA SER A 201 -0.97 -2.01 -1.91
C SER A 201 0.24 -1.12 -2.14
N GLY A 202 0.83 -0.56 -1.06
CA GLY A 202 1.99 0.31 -1.12
C GLY A 202 1.67 1.80 -1.11
N HIS A 203 0.40 2.20 -0.95
CA HIS A 203 0.03 3.60 -0.75
C HIS A 203 0.33 3.99 0.71
N LEU A 204 1.46 4.67 0.93
CA LEU A 204 1.91 5.10 2.26
C LEU A 204 1.86 6.61 2.38
N VAL A 205 1.33 7.09 3.51
CA VAL A 205 1.24 8.51 3.87
C VAL A 205 2.13 8.79 5.08
N PHE A 206 3.14 9.62 4.89
CA PHE A 206 3.93 10.24 5.96
C PHE A 206 3.38 11.65 6.18
N LEU A 207 2.41 11.80 7.09
CA LEU A 207 1.60 13.02 7.19
C LEU A 207 2.41 14.29 7.54
N ASP A 208 3.52 14.13 8.23
CA ASP A 208 4.43 15.25 8.53
C ASP A 208 5.23 15.71 7.28
N TYR A 209 5.25 14.89 6.20
CA TYR A 209 5.92 15.21 4.94
C TYR A 209 4.91 15.55 3.85
N ASN A 210 3.83 14.78 3.69
CA ASN A 210 2.86 15.00 2.63
C ASN A 210 1.45 14.57 3.08
N THR A 211 0.41 15.17 2.48
CA THR A 211 -1.01 14.86 2.76
C THR A 211 -1.60 13.81 1.81
N THR A 212 -0.75 13.11 1.08
CA THR A 212 -1.15 12.02 0.15
C THR A 212 -0.09 10.94 0.15
N GLY A 213 -0.42 9.78 -0.40
CA GLY A 213 0.56 8.76 -0.71
C GLY A 213 1.63 9.27 -1.65
N ASP A 214 2.87 8.87 -1.40
CA ASP A 214 4.04 9.26 -2.18
C ASP A 214 5.02 8.10 -2.23
N GLY A 215 4.99 7.36 -3.34
CA GLY A 215 5.85 6.20 -3.56
C GLY A 215 7.32 6.58 -3.61
N THR A 216 7.67 7.75 -4.16
CA THR A 216 9.07 8.19 -4.24
C THR A 216 9.61 8.53 -2.85
N MET A 217 8.85 9.27 -2.02
CA MET A 217 9.20 9.54 -0.63
C MET A 217 9.34 8.22 0.15
N SER A 218 8.34 7.35 0.05
CA SER A 218 8.32 6.05 0.74
C SER A 218 9.54 5.20 0.39
N SER A 219 9.95 5.20 -0.87
CA SER A 219 11.12 4.44 -1.34
C SER A 219 12.43 4.98 -0.78
N LEU A 220 12.58 6.30 -0.74
CA LEU A 220 13.77 6.96 -0.19
C LEU A 220 13.87 6.76 1.33
N VAL A 221 12.74 6.83 2.05
CA VAL A 221 12.67 6.53 3.49
C VAL A 221 13.10 5.08 3.73
N LEU A 222 12.54 4.11 3.00
CA LEU A 222 12.94 2.70 3.13
C LEU A 222 14.43 2.51 2.85
N ALA A 223 14.94 3.08 1.76
CA ALA A 223 16.35 2.97 1.39
C ALA A 223 17.27 3.58 2.45
N SER A 224 16.89 4.71 3.05
CA SER A 224 17.66 5.35 4.12
C SER A 224 17.69 4.50 5.39
N ILE A 225 16.57 3.86 5.76
CA ILE A 225 16.51 2.94 6.91
C ILE A 225 17.42 1.74 6.70
N VAL A 226 17.35 1.09 5.53
CA VAL A 226 18.22 -0.05 5.18
C VAL A 226 19.69 0.35 5.21
N LYS A 227 20.01 1.53 4.66
CA LYS A 227 21.37 2.08 4.67
C LYS A 227 21.88 2.34 6.09
N ALA A 228 21.05 2.95 6.94
CA ALA A 228 21.40 3.28 8.32
C ALA A 228 21.62 2.01 9.17
N LYS A 229 20.82 0.97 8.96
CA LYS A 229 20.98 -0.33 9.64
C LYS A 229 22.23 -1.10 9.16
N GLY A 230 22.68 -0.87 7.94
CA GLY A 230 23.78 -1.64 7.34
C GLY A 230 23.45 -3.13 7.12
N GLU A 231 22.17 -3.46 7.03
CA GLU A 231 21.64 -4.80 6.82
C GLU A 231 21.04 -4.93 5.42
N ALA A 232 20.93 -6.17 4.92
CA ALA A 232 20.19 -6.45 3.68
C ALA A 232 18.69 -6.20 3.87
N LEU A 233 17.98 -5.78 2.81
CA LEU A 233 16.55 -5.54 2.88
C LEU A 233 15.78 -6.81 3.30
N SER A 234 16.20 -7.99 2.86
CA SER A 234 15.58 -9.26 3.30
C SER A 234 15.68 -9.49 4.81
N SER A 235 16.78 -9.06 5.45
CA SER A 235 16.94 -9.12 6.92
C SER A 235 16.00 -8.12 7.60
N VAL A 236 15.98 -6.88 7.12
CA VAL A 236 15.12 -5.84 7.66
C VAL A 236 13.63 -6.20 7.52
N ALA A 237 13.23 -6.81 6.39
CA ALA A 237 11.85 -7.21 6.13
C ALA A 237 11.43 -8.51 6.85
N SER A 238 12.38 -9.25 7.43
CA SER A 238 12.08 -10.47 8.20
C SER A 238 11.42 -10.23 9.56
N ILE A 239 11.23 -8.95 9.93
CA ILE A 239 10.50 -8.55 11.14
C ILE A 239 9.00 -8.92 11.09
N MET A 240 8.49 -9.24 9.92
CA MET A 240 7.10 -9.58 9.69
C MET A 240 6.99 -10.86 8.85
N ASP A 241 6.39 -11.89 9.40
CA ASP A 241 5.94 -13.06 8.65
C ASP A 241 4.68 -12.71 7.85
N GLN A 242 4.69 -13.03 6.56
CA GLN A 242 3.49 -12.87 5.74
C GLN A 242 2.65 -14.16 5.80
N TYR A 243 1.44 -14.03 6.29
CA TYR A 243 0.50 -15.14 6.40
C TYR A 243 -0.21 -15.37 5.07
N PRO A 244 -0.31 -16.62 4.60
CA PRO A 244 -1.16 -16.99 3.49
C PRO A 244 -2.58 -16.44 3.63
N GLN A 245 -3.17 -16.03 2.49
CA GLN A 245 -4.50 -15.47 2.41
C GLN A 245 -5.31 -16.21 1.35
N VAL A 246 -6.49 -16.63 1.71
CA VAL A 246 -7.43 -17.30 0.81
C VAL A 246 -8.68 -16.43 0.66
N LEU A 247 -9.13 -16.24 -0.58
CA LEU A 247 -10.33 -15.49 -0.92
C LEU A 247 -11.31 -16.36 -1.70
N VAL A 248 -12.52 -16.52 -1.17
CA VAL A 248 -13.63 -17.22 -1.85
C VAL A 248 -14.78 -16.24 -2.06
N ASN A 249 -15.20 -16.09 -3.31
CA ASN A 249 -16.34 -15.24 -3.66
C ASN A 249 -17.63 -16.05 -3.70
N VAL A 250 -18.69 -15.56 -3.05
CA VAL A 250 -20.01 -16.16 -3.04
C VAL A 250 -21.01 -15.19 -3.66
N ARG A 251 -21.74 -15.59 -4.70
CA ARG A 251 -22.83 -14.81 -5.27
C ARG A 251 -24.05 -14.92 -4.37
N VAL A 252 -24.57 -13.77 -3.94
CA VAL A 252 -25.68 -13.70 -2.98
C VAL A 252 -26.82 -12.84 -3.49
N GLN A 253 -28.01 -13.04 -2.94
CA GLN A 253 -29.15 -12.16 -3.18
C GLN A 253 -28.86 -10.77 -2.63
N ASN A 254 -29.12 -9.73 -3.42
CA ASN A 254 -28.71 -8.35 -3.11
C ASN A 254 -29.27 -7.83 -1.77
N GLU A 255 -30.46 -8.29 -1.39
CA GLU A 255 -31.13 -7.93 -0.14
C GLU A 255 -30.41 -8.44 1.11
N TYR A 256 -29.71 -9.58 1.02
CA TYR A 256 -28.96 -10.18 2.14
C TYR A 256 -27.47 -9.84 2.14
N LYS A 257 -26.98 -9.15 1.12
CA LYS A 257 -25.56 -8.85 0.93
C LYS A 257 -24.91 -8.15 2.13
N ASN A 258 -25.66 -7.28 2.82
CA ASN A 258 -25.15 -6.52 3.97
C ASN A 258 -25.62 -7.07 5.32
N SER A 259 -26.54 -8.06 5.34
CA SER A 259 -27.15 -8.62 6.55
C SER A 259 -26.78 -10.07 6.82
N TYR A 260 -25.75 -10.62 6.14
CA TYR A 260 -25.32 -12.00 6.34
C TYR A 260 -25.00 -12.35 7.81
N MET A 261 -24.52 -11.38 8.62
CA MET A 261 -24.25 -11.54 10.04
C MET A 261 -25.51 -11.68 10.92
N GLU A 262 -26.70 -11.33 10.40
CA GLU A 262 -27.98 -11.51 11.10
C GLU A 262 -28.42 -12.97 11.04
N ILE A 263 -27.81 -13.78 10.18
CA ILE A 263 -28.08 -15.21 10.07
C ILE A 263 -27.24 -15.95 11.10
N LYS A 264 -27.91 -16.45 12.13
CA LYS A 264 -27.24 -17.03 13.30
C LYS A 264 -26.22 -18.11 12.94
N GLU A 265 -26.54 -19.02 12.03
CA GLU A 265 -25.65 -20.10 11.63
C GLU A 265 -24.36 -19.61 10.98
N ILE A 266 -24.43 -18.49 10.24
CA ILE A 266 -23.25 -17.86 9.63
C ILE A 266 -22.41 -17.19 10.73
N ALA A 267 -23.03 -16.44 11.62
CA ALA A 267 -22.35 -15.77 12.72
C ALA A 267 -21.68 -16.79 13.67
N ASP A 268 -22.38 -17.86 14.07
CA ASP A 268 -21.84 -18.92 14.90
C ASP A 268 -20.62 -19.59 14.20
N ARG A 269 -20.72 -19.86 12.89
CA ARG A 269 -19.62 -20.48 12.15
C ARG A 269 -18.37 -19.59 12.07
N ILE A 270 -18.54 -18.28 11.91
CA ILE A 270 -17.43 -17.31 11.95
C ILE A 270 -16.74 -17.36 13.31
N GLU A 271 -17.52 -17.30 14.40
CA GLU A 271 -16.99 -17.35 15.76
C GLU A 271 -16.23 -18.68 16.03
N ASP A 272 -16.73 -19.79 15.54
CA ASP A 272 -16.06 -21.09 15.67
C ASP A 272 -14.70 -21.10 14.92
N ILE A 273 -14.67 -20.56 13.70
CA ILE A 273 -13.43 -20.44 12.93
C ILE A 273 -12.42 -19.53 13.63
N GLU A 274 -12.85 -18.38 14.15
CA GLU A 274 -11.97 -17.47 14.89
C GLU A 274 -11.39 -18.13 16.14
N LYS A 275 -12.21 -18.89 16.88
CA LYS A 275 -11.75 -19.69 18.04
C LYS A 275 -10.74 -20.77 17.63
N GLU A 276 -11.01 -21.49 16.54
CA GLU A 276 -10.10 -22.52 16.01
C GLU A 276 -8.74 -21.95 15.62
N MET A 277 -8.71 -20.74 15.07
CA MET A 277 -7.48 -20.05 14.67
C MET A 277 -6.66 -19.50 15.84
N ASP A 278 -7.21 -19.40 17.05
CA ASP A 278 -6.53 -19.04 18.29
C ASP A 278 -5.62 -17.78 18.16
N GLY A 279 -6.14 -16.71 17.55
CA GLY A 279 -5.40 -15.47 17.32
C GLY A 279 -4.28 -15.54 16.27
N LYS A 280 -4.04 -16.70 15.65
CA LYS A 280 -3.02 -16.92 14.60
C LYS A 280 -3.61 -16.96 13.20
N GLY A 281 -4.79 -16.43 13.05
CA GLY A 281 -5.52 -16.26 11.81
C GLY A 281 -6.71 -15.35 12.01
N ARG A 282 -7.40 -15.03 10.93
CA ARG A 282 -8.64 -14.23 10.99
C ARG A 282 -9.60 -14.56 9.86
N VAL A 283 -10.84 -14.20 10.09
CA VAL A 283 -11.92 -14.20 9.09
C VAL A 283 -12.26 -12.76 8.76
N LEU A 284 -12.33 -12.42 7.48
CA LEU A 284 -12.84 -11.14 7.01
C LEU A 284 -13.88 -11.39 5.92
N ILE A 285 -15.12 -10.99 6.16
CA ILE A 285 -16.19 -11.08 5.17
C ILE A 285 -16.57 -9.68 4.74
N ARG A 286 -16.63 -9.45 3.42
CA ARG A 286 -16.97 -8.14 2.88
C ARG A 286 -17.95 -8.26 1.72
N PRO A 287 -19.03 -7.46 1.71
CA PRO A 287 -19.86 -7.31 0.52
C PRO A 287 -19.07 -6.58 -0.58
N SER A 288 -19.27 -6.98 -1.84
CA SER A 288 -18.75 -6.23 -2.99
C SER A 288 -19.55 -4.92 -3.16
N GLY A 289 -18.87 -3.81 -3.44
CA GLY A 289 -19.53 -2.53 -3.71
C GLY A 289 -20.42 -2.56 -4.96
N THR A 290 -19.95 -3.23 -6.01
CA THR A 290 -20.53 -3.16 -7.36
C THR A 290 -21.27 -4.44 -7.79
N GLU A 291 -20.96 -5.59 -7.21
CA GLU A 291 -21.50 -6.89 -7.62
C GLU A 291 -22.36 -7.52 -6.52
N PRO A 292 -23.34 -8.37 -6.86
CA PRO A 292 -24.15 -9.12 -5.90
C PRO A 292 -23.35 -10.30 -5.34
N LEU A 293 -22.27 -10.04 -4.63
CA LEU A 293 -21.42 -11.05 -4.02
C LEU A 293 -20.86 -10.62 -2.66
N VAL A 294 -20.55 -11.62 -1.86
CA VAL A 294 -19.83 -11.51 -0.59
C VAL A 294 -18.46 -12.19 -0.77
N ARG A 295 -17.44 -11.56 -0.27
CA ARG A 295 -16.05 -12.05 -0.31
C ARG A 295 -15.69 -12.61 1.06
N VAL A 296 -15.42 -13.89 1.12
CA VAL A 296 -14.96 -14.61 2.32
C VAL A 296 -13.45 -14.71 2.23
N MET A 297 -12.75 -14.00 3.09
CA MET A 297 -11.30 -14.02 3.18
C MET A 297 -10.87 -14.62 4.52
N LEU A 298 -9.94 -15.56 4.47
CA LEU A 298 -9.28 -16.11 5.64
C LEU A 298 -7.76 -15.94 5.50
N GLU A 299 -7.12 -15.64 6.61
CA GLU A 299 -5.66 -15.64 6.75
C GLU A 299 -5.23 -16.60 7.85
N GLY A 300 -4.10 -17.27 7.67
CA GLY A 300 -3.56 -18.21 8.66
C GLY A 300 -2.30 -18.89 8.16
N LYS A 301 -1.60 -19.63 9.05
CA LYS A 301 -0.28 -20.23 8.73
C LYS A 301 -0.32 -21.34 7.69
N ASN A 302 -1.41 -22.09 7.63
CA ASN A 302 -1.55 -23.26 6.75
C ASN A 302 -2.62 -22.95 5.69
N GLU A 303 -2.19 -22.80 4.44
CA GLU A 303 -3.03 -22.41 3.31
C GLU A 303 -4.13 -23.45 3.04
N ASP A 304 -3.83 -24.75 3.06
CA ASP A 304 -4.81 -25.81 2.84
C ASP A 304 -5.88 -25.80 3.92
N HIS A 305 -5.51 -25.58 5.18
CA HIS A 305 -6.43 -25.50 6.30
C HIS A 305 -7.38 -24.30 6.16
N ILE A 306 -6.83 -23.09 5.94
CA ILE A 306 -7.68 -21.89 5.78
C ILE A 306 -8.54 -21.96 4.52
N TYR A 307 -8.07 -22.63 3.45
CA TYR A 307 -8.89 -22.88 2.27
C TYR A 307 -10.10 -23.76 2.60
N GLY A 308 -9.91 -24.84 3.34
CA GLY A 308 -11.00 -25.71 3.79
C GLY A 308 -12.05 -24.97 4.62
N LEU A 309 -11.59 -24.12 5.55
CA LEU A 309 -12.46 -23.27 6.39
C LEU A 309 -13.20 -22.21 5.56
N ALA A 310 -12.48 -21.51 4.67
CA ALA A 310 -13.05 -20.48 3.80
C ALA A 310 -14.13 -21.06 2.88
N LYS A 311 -13.85 -22.22 2.28
CA LYS A 311 -14.79 -22.92 1.43
C LYS A 311 -16.02 -23.38 2.20
N GLY A 312 -15.86 -24.02 3.37
CA GLY A 312 -16.96 -24.45 4.19
C GLY A 312 -17.88 -23.29 4.65
N LEU A 313 -17.30 -22.13 4.96
CA LEU A 313 -18.06 -20.93 5.28
C LEU A 313 -18.74 -20.34 4.04
N ALA A 314 -18.07 -20.34 2.90
CA ALA A 314 -18.64 -19.90 1.63
C ALA A 314 -19.83 -20.77 1.19
N ASP A 315 -19.70 -22.10 1.32
CA ASP A 315 -20.76 -23.05 1.00
C ASP A 315 -21.99 -22.84 1.92
N LEU A 316 -21.78 -22.55 3.21
CA LEU A 316 -22.87 -22.20 4.14
C LEU A 316 -23.56 -20.89 3.74
N ILE A 317 -22.80 -19.87 3.36
CA ILE A 317 -23.36 -18.60 2.89
C ILE A 317 -24.17 -18.81 1.61
N ASP A 318 -23.66 -19.62 0.66
CA ASP A 318 -24.37 -19.94 -0.59
C ASP A 318 -25.69 -20.71 -0.31
N GLU A 319 -25.67 -21.68 0.63
CA GLU A 319 -26.88 -22.39 1.04
C GLU A 319 -27.95 -21.45 1.59
N LYS A 320 -27.58 -20.48 2.44
CA LYS A 320 -28.52 -19.59 3.13
C LYS A 320 -29.03 -18.43 2.29
N ILE A 321 -28.14 -17.79 1.53
CA ILE A 321 -28.44 -16.53 0.81
C ILE A 321 -27.92 -16.50 -0.62
N GLY A 322 -27.43 -17.61 -1.16
CA GLY A 322 -26.93 -17.70 -2.53
C GLY A 322 -27.97 -17.34 -3.58
N LEU A 323 -27.51 -16.89 -4.74
CA LEU A 323 -28.34 -16.70 -5.93
C LEU A 323 -28.76 -18.10 -6.44
N LYS A 324 -30.06 -18.39 -6.38
CA LYS A 324 -30.65 -19.61 -6.96
C LYS A 324 -30.87 -19.44 -8.44
#